data_31bb599f99f8cc852020b01d4b8a45df
#
_entry.id   31bb599f99f8cc852020b01d4b8a45df
#
_cell.length_a   1.000
_cell.length_b   1.000
_cell.length_c   1.000
_cell.angle_alpha   90.00
_cell.angle_beta   90.00
_cell.angle_gamma   90.00
#
_symmetry.space_group_name_H-M   'P 1'
#
loop_
_entity.id
_entity.type
_entity.pdbx_description
1 polymer ?
#
loop_
_entity_poly.entity_id
_entity_poly.type
_entity_poly.pdbx_seq_one_letter_code
_entity_poly.pdbx_strand_id
1 'polypeptide(L)' 'MHYNMKNTSEDAEKKIASIIRKELKNENYDDSCWLKAFSKADGDEQKAKVLYIDLRTSDLKKKNIKKSY' A
#
# COMPACT_ATOMS: atom_id res chain seq x y z
N MET A 1 -0.53 29.96 -1.12
CA MET A 1 -0.58 29.52 -1.05
C MET A 1 -1.35 28.73 -1.12
N HIS A 2 -1.90 28.18 -1.34
CA HIS A 2 -2.58 27.54 -1.42
C HIS A 2 -2.41 26.38 -1.55
N TYR A 3 -2.04 25.91 -1.67
CA TYR A 3 -1.67 24.84 -1.73
C TYR A 3 -2.05 23.88 -0.84
N ASN A 4 -2.76 23.96 -0.06
CA ASN A 4 -3.16 23.09 0.93
C ASN A 4 -3.93 21.89 0.48
N MET A 5 -4.68 22.00 -0.55
CA MET A 5 -5.42 20.91 -1.04
C MET A 5 -4.59 19.84 -1.61
N LYS A 6 -3.54 20.22 -2.26
CA LYS A 6 -2.62 19.30 -2.77
C LYS A 6 -1.98 18.53 -1.67
N ASN A 7 -1.69 19.17 -0.58
CA ASN A 7 -1.03 18.55 0.51
C ASN A 7 -1.84 17.43 1.14
N THR A 8 -3.13 17.56 1.11
CA THR A 8 -3.98 16.52 1.66
C THR A 8 -3.78 15.20 0.94
N SER A 9 -3.71 15.27 -0.36
CA SER A 9 -3.50 14.10 -1.17
C SER A 9 -2.12 13.51 -0.91
N GLU A 10 -1.14 14.37 -0.84
CA GLU A 10 0.22 13.92 -0.59
C GLU A 10 0.37 13.32 0.78
N ASP A 11 -0.35 13.88 1.77
CA ASP A 11 -0.30 13.33 3.11
C ASP A 11 -0.86 11.92 3.15
N ALA A 12 -1.94 11.69 2.44
CA ALA A 12 -2.52 10.37 2.40
C ALA A 12 -1.57 9.38 1.77
N GLU A 13 -0.91 9.80 0.70
CA GLU A 13 0.04 8.92 0.03
C GLU A 13 1.25 8.63 0.91
N LYS A 14 1.70 9.63 1.64
CA LYS A 14 2.83 9.42 2.53
C LYS A 14 2.49 8.47 3.66
N LYS A 15 1.28 8.57 4.18
CA LYS A 15 0.85 7.66 5.23
C LYS A 15 0.78 6.24 4.72
N ILE A 16 0.23 6.06 3.54
CA ILE A 16 0.14 4.75 2.94
C ILE A 16 1.53 4.17 2.72
N ALA A 17 2.43 4.98 2.17
CA ALA A 17 3.79 4.53 1.94
C ALA A 17 4.48 4.13 3.24
N SER A 18 4.24 4.91 4.29
CA SER A 18 4.84 4.62 5.58
C SER A 18 4.33 3.29 6.15
N ILE A 19 3.04 3.04 6.01
CA ILE A 19 2.45 1.80 6.48
C ILE A 19 3.07 0.62 5.74
N ILE A 20 3.17 0.73 4.43
CA ILE A 20 3.71 -0.36 3.62
C ILE A 20 5.17 -0.60 3.93
N ARG A 21 5.93 0.47 4.12
CA ARG A 21 7.34 0.33 4.46
C ARG A 21 7.52 -0.45 5.74
N LYS A 22 6.70 -0.17 6.73
CA LYS A 22 6.79 -0.87 8.00
C LYS A 22 6.42 -2.32 7.84
N GLU A 23 5.41 -2.59 7.04
CA GLU A 23 5.01 -3.97 6.79
C GLU A 23 6.13 -4.75 6.14
N LEU A 24 6.79 -4.14 5.16
CA LEU A 24 7.90 -4.81 4.49
C LEU A 24 9.08 -5.00 5.42
N LYS A 25 9.39 -3.98 6.19
CA LYS A 25 10.54 -4.05 7.08
C LYS A 25 10.37 -5.11 8.16
N ASN A 26 9.18 -5.22 8.70
CA ASN A 26 8.91 -6.16 9.77
C ASN A 26 8.37 -7.50 9.26
N GLU A 27 8.27 -7.63 7.96
CA GLU A 27 7.72 -8.82 7.33
C GLU A 27 6.34 -9.15 7.91
N ASN A 28 5.59 -8.09 8.14
CA ASN A 28 4.26 -8.23 8.70
C ASN A 28 3.25 -7.81 7.63
N TYR A 29 3.05 -8.70 6.67
CA TYR A 29 2.23 -8.40 5.51
C TYR A 29 0.74 -8.62 5.75
N ASP A 30 -0.06 -7.89 4.98
CA ASP A 30 -1.48 -8.16 4.92
C ASP A 30 -1.65 -9.48 4.16
N ASP A 31 -2.23 -10.48 4.81
CA ASP A 31 -2.31 -11.82 4.24
C ASP A 31 -2.93 -11.85 2.86
N SER A 32 -4.03 -11.17 2.70
CA SER A 32 -4.75 -11.19 1.44
C SER A 32 -3.91 -10.61 0.30
N CYS A 33 -3.32 -9.46 0.54
CA CYS A 33 -2.48 -8.82 -0.47
C CYS A 33 -1.23 -9.62 -0.74
N TRP A 34 -0.64 -10.18 0.30
CA TRP A 34 0.58 -10.96 0.13
C TRP A 34 0.32 -12.23 -0.68
N LEU A 35 -0.77 -12.92 -0.40
CA LEU A 35 -1.10 -14.11 -1.15
C LEU A 35 -1.28 -13.81 -2.63
N LYS A 36 -1.98 -12.74 -2.93
CA LYS A 36 -2.17 -12.35 -4.33
C LYS A 36 -0.85 -12.01 -4.99
N ALA A 37 -0.02 -11.25 -4.28
CA ALA A 37 1.26 -10.85 -4.83
C ALA A 37 2.16 -12.06 -5.08
N PHE A 38 2.20 -12.95 -4.11
CA PHE A 38 3.04 -14.13 -4.20
C PHE A 38 2.59 -15.04 -5.34
N SER A 39 1.29 -15.17 -5.49
CA SER A 39 0.72 -15.97 -6.55
C SER A 39 1.07 -15.40 -7.92
N LYS A 40 0.92 -14.09 -8.05
CA LYS A 40 1.24 -13.44 -9.33
C LYS A 40 2.72 -13.47 -9.65
N ALA A 41 3.54 -13.56 -8.61
CA ALA A 41 4.98 -13.60 -8.77
C ALA A 41 5.50 -15.02 -8.98
N ASP A 42 4.60 -15.98 -9.07
CA ASP A 42 4.99 -17.39 -9.23
C ASP A 42 5.94 -17.85 -8.14
N GLY A 43 5.71 -17.38 -6.94
CA GLY A 43 6.51 -17.80 -5.81
C GLY A 43 7.83 -17.08 -5.65
N ASP A 44 8.10 -16.10 -6.50
CA ASP A 44 9.32 -15.32 -6.39
C ASP A 44 9.13 -14.22 -5.35
N GLU A 45 9.82 -14.33 -4.24
CA GLU A 45 9.64 -13.43 -3.12
C GLU A 45 9.96 -11.98 -3.46
N GLN A 46 10.99 -11.76 -4.23
CA GLN A 46 11.37 -10.40 -4.58
C GLN A 46 10.34 -9.74 -5.46
N LYS A 47 9.84 -10.47 -6.44
CA LYS A 47 8.80 -9.95 -7.30
C LYS A 47 7.52 -9.75 -6.53
N ALA A 48 7.26 -10.65 -5.59
CA ALA A 48 6.07 -10.55 -4.76
C ALA A 48 6.08 -9.25 -3.96
N LYS A 49 7.24 -8.86 -3.45
CA LYS A 49 7.31 -7.62 -2.69
C LYS A 49 6.95 -6.42 -3.52
N VAL A 50 7.40 -6.39 -4.76
CA VAL A 50 7.07 -5.28 -5.66
C VAL A 50 5.57 -5.26 -5.94
N LEU A 51 5.01 -6.43 -6.25
CA LEU A 51 3.58 -6.51 -6.50
C LEU A 51 2.76 -6.19 -5.26
N TYR A 52 3.27 -6.59 -4.11
CA TYR A 52 2.60 -6.31 -2.85
C TYR A 52 2.44 -4.80 -2.65
N ILE A 53 3.46 -4.05 -2.97
CA ILE A 53 3.40 -2.60 -2.82
C ILE A 53 2.23 -2.04 -3.62
N ASP A 54 2.09 -2.47 -4.86
CA ASP A 54 1.00 -2.01 -5.72
C ASP A 54 -0.36 -2.43 -5.18
N LEU A 55 -0.49 -3.69 -4.84
CA LEU A 55 -1.76 -4.21 -4.36
C LEU A 55 -2.17 -3.58 -3.03
N ARG A 56 -1.20 -3.44 -2.14
CA ARG A 56 -1.47 -2.88 -0.83
C ARG A 56 -1.82 -1.40 -0.92
N THR A 57 -1.15 -0.68 -1.82
CA THR A 57 -1.43 0.72 -2.03
C THR A 57 -2.89 0.90 -2.47
N SER A 58 -3.32 0.10 -3.43
CA SER A 58 -4.69 0.16 -3.90
C SER A 58 -5.68 -0.19 -2.79
N ASP A 59 -5.34 -1.20 -2.02
CA ASP A 59 -6.20 -1.65 -0.93
C ASP A 59 -6.40 -0.54 0.10
N LEU A 60 -5.30 0.09 0.50
CA LEU A 60 -5.37 1.16 1.49
C LEU A 60 -6.07 2.39 0.95
N LYS A 61 -5.90 2.68 -0.32
CA LYS A 61 -6.60 3.81 -0.93
C LYS A 61 -8.10 3.58 -0.95
N LYS A 62 -8.51 2.36 -1.24
CA LYS A 62 -9.92 2.04 -1.24
C LYS A 62 -10.51 2.19 0.14
N LYS A 63 -9.79 1.76 1.15
CA LYS A 63 -10.26 1.90 2.52
C LYS A 63 -10.40 3.35 2.91
N ASN A 64 -9.47 4.16 2.47
CA ASN A 64 -9.53 5.58 2.73
C ASN A 64 -10.75 6.21 2.10
N ILE A 65 -11.01 5.87 0.87
CA ILE A 65 -12.15 6.41 0.16
C ILE A 65 -13.44 6.04 0.87
N LYS A 66 -13.53 4.83 1.35
CA LYS A 66 -14.69 4.42 2.08
C LYS A 66 -14.92 5.25 3.31
N LYS A 67 -13.87 5.62 3.96
CA LYS A 67 -13.99 6.41 5.15
C LYS A 67 -14.52 7.78 4.89
N SER A 68 -14.40 8.27 3.70
CA SER A 68 -14.87 9.58 3.37
C SER A 68 -16.36 9.71 3.51
N TYR A 69 -17.04 8.66 3.53
CA TYR A 69 -18.44 8.75 3.76
C TYR A 69 -18.72 8.72 5.22
#